data_c87c0711d38dd1cc4a66f2e50cdbb45d
#
_entry.id   c87c0711d38dd1cc4a66f2e50cdbb45d
#
_cell.length_a   1.000
_cell.length_b   1.000
_cell.length_c   1.000
_cell.angle_alpha   90.00
_cell.angle_beta   90.00
_cell.angle_gamma   90.00
#
_symmetry.space_group_name_H-M   'P 1'
#
loop_
_entity.id
_entity.type
_entity.pdbx_description
1 polymer ?
#
loop_
_entity_poly.entity_id
_entity_poly.type
_entity_poly.pdbx_seq_one_letter_code
_entity_poly.pdbx_strand_id
1 'polypeptide(L)'
;MKKITFLACLLSAMFINISYISAQSESETGSPVNGQSMNGSTGLYSIPSGHVGWEGGSFGLDFGYRAVINNYEGISHIPAITASILKWVEISIAMDFQPALGSGKDQKNEDLLLGLKVRLPTNIKNFKNPVIAVGGNIQIINTFNDDPRYYAYQPYVAITYMGSVFNMNAETTVVFGKTFYSGGPENNSDIDFGMGFDLVLFPDIFKNAVHWIIDFANFGYSDNSWPNNSHYHTTASERGILNTGFRIAFSPSSSKAKFKIIIDLVFNDLFDAGARSFTAGAVFGFNVL
;
A
#
# COMPACT_ATOMS: atom_id res chain seq x y z
N MET A 1 -16.62 -8.59 18.73
CA MET A 1 -17.69 -8.75 17.74
C MET A 1 -18.52 -7.49 17.47
N LYS A 2 -19.09 -6.78 18.46
CA LYS A 2 -19.96 -5.60 18.21
C LYS A 2 -19.28 -4.41 17.49
N LYS A 3 -17.96 -4.19 17.64
CA LYS A 3 -17.21 -3.09 16.99
C LYS A 3 -16.95 -3.33 15.50
N ILE A 4 -16.75 -4.58 15.09
CA ILE A 4 -16.53 -4.96 13.69
C ILE A 4 -17.81 -4.77 12.88
N THR A 5 -18.97 -5.11 13.47
CA THR A 5 -20.27 -4.92 12.81
C THR A 5 -20.57 -3.45 12.53
N PHE A 6 -20.19 -2.54 13.45
CA PHE A 6 -20.40 -1.11 13.25
C PHE A 6 -19.52 -0.55 12.12
N LEU A 7 -18.27 -0.97 12.04
CA LEU A 7 -17.36 -0.55 10.98
C LEU A 7 -17.81 -1.10 9.61
N ALA A 8 -18.23 -2.35 9.55
CA ALA A 8 -18.81 -2.93 8.34
C ALA A 8 -20.07 -2.21 7.88
N CYS A 9 -20.94 -1.78 8.79
CA CYS A 9 -22.12 -0.96 8.48
C CYS A 9 -21.73 0.44 7.99
N LEU A 10 -20.72 1.07 8.57
CA LEU A 10 -20.23 2.38 8.13
C LEU A 10 -19.62 2.32 6.72
N LEU A 11 -18.83 1.29 6.46
CA LEU A 11 -18.24 1.01 5.16
C LEU A 11 -19.33 0.68 4.13
N SER A 12 -20.32 -0.13 4.49
CA SER A 12 -21.46 -0.44 3.61
C SER A 12 -22.31 0.78 3.30
N ALA A 13 -22.50 1.69 4.26
CA ALA A 13 -23.22 2.95 4.03
C ALA A 13 -22.43 3.89 3.09
N MET A 14 -21.10 3.87 3.12
CA MET A 14 -20.26 4.56 2.13
C MET A 14 -20.42 3.96 0.73
N PHE A 15 -20.51 2.63 0.61
CA PHE A 15 -20.71 1.97 -0.68
C PHE A 15 -22.07 2.26 -1.32
N ILE A 16 -23.14 2.38 -0.56
CA ILE A 16 -24.50 2.62 -1.08
C ILE A 16 -24.61 4.02 -1.75
N ASN A 17 -23.84 5.00 -1.28
CA ASN A 17 -23.80 6.33 -1.90
C ASN A 17 -22.96 6.41 -3.18
N ILE A 18 -22.12 5.43 -3.46
CA ILE A 18 -21.26 5.38 -4.66
C ILE A 18 -22.08 5.04 -5.92
N SER A 19 -23.23 4.39 -5.77
CA SER A 19 -24.07 3.93 -6.90
C SER A 19 -24.76 5.06 -7.68
N TYR A 20 -24.73 6.30 -7.21
CA TYR A 20 -25.38 7.44 -7.86
C TYR A 20 -24.43 8.39 -8.59
N ILE A 21 -23.17 8.01 -8.80
CA ILE A 21 -22.22 8.87 -9.49
C ILE A 21 -22.40 8.73 -10.99
N SER A 22 -23.15 9.66 -11.55
CA SER A 22 -23.30 9.87 -12.98
C SER A 22 -21.93 10.08 -13.63
N ALA A 23 -21.71 9.35 -14.71
CA ALA A 23 -20.55 9.45 -15.55
C ALA A 23 -20.37 10.87 -16.09
N GLN A 24 -19.55 11.67 -15.46
CA GLN A 24 -19.07 12.91 -16.09
C GLN A 24 -18.00 12.58 -17.14
N SER A 25 -18.04 13.34 -18.22
CA SER A 25 -17.24 13.22 -19.43
C SER A 25 -15.75 13.01 -19.15
N GLU A 26 -15.12 12.25 -20.03
CA GLU A 26 -13.68 12.16 -20.23
C GLU A 26 -13.04 13.56 -20.32
N SER A 27 -12.75 14.17 -19.18
CA SER A 27 -11.66 15.12 -19.15
C SER A 27 -10.40 14.27 -19.02
N GLU A 28 -9.38 14.58 -19.81
CA GLU A 28 -8.02 14.07 -19.66
C GLU A 28 -7.47 14.53 -18.28
N THR A 29 -8.10 14.05 -17.22
CA THR A 29 -7.54 14.16 -15.88
C THR A 29 -6.38 13.19 -15.87
N GLY A 30 -5.17 13.74 -15.77
CA GLY A 30 -3.94 12.95 -15.75
C GLY A 30 -4.09 11.79 -14.79
N SER A 31 -3.57 10.64 -15.18
CA SER A 31 -3.55 9.44 -14.33
C SER A 31 -3.04 9.84 -12.95
N PRO A 32 -3.70 9.41 -11.87
CA PRO A 32 -3.21 9.70 -10.54
C PRO A 32 -1.77 9.21 -10.42
N VAL A 33 -0.98 9.94 -9.69
CA VAL A 33 0.44 9.63 -9.56
C VAL A 33 0.57 8.48 -8.58
N ASN A 34 0.74 7.30 -9.12
CA ASN A 34 0.86 6.07 -8.34
C ASN A 34 2.10 6.10 -7.43
N GLY A 35 1.86 6.08 -6.11
CA GLY A 35 2.91 5.92 -5.11
C GLY A 35 3.31 4.46 -4.92
N GLN A 36 4.23 4.23 -4.01
CA GLN A 36 4.61 2.89 -3.58
C GLN A 36 3.96 2.54 -2.23
N SER A 37 3.60 1.30 -2.02
CA SER A 37 3.21 0.74 -0.72
C SER A 37 4.45 0.30 0.09
N MET A 38 4.26 -0.14 1.33
CA MET A 38 5.35 -0.57 2.23
C MET A 38 6.23 -1.68 1.62
N ASN A 39 5.66 -2.58 0.85
CA ASN A 39 6.39 -3.66 0.16
C ASN A 39 7.05 -3.22 -1.16
N GLY A 40 7.05 -1.93 -1.47
CA GLY A 40 7.62 -1.37 -2.70
C GLY A 40 6.69 -1.46 -3.91
N SER A 41 5.62 -2.23 -3.89
CA SER A 41 4.66 -2.32 -5.00
C SER A 41 3.89 -1.00 -5.16
N THR A 42 3.51 -0.68 -6.38
CA THR A 42 2.65 0.49 -6.66
C THR A 42 1.30 0.36 -5.95
N GLY A 43 0.93 1.39 -5.18
CA GLY A 43 -0.32 1.36 -4.42
C GLY A 43 -0.49 2.51 -3.43
N LEU A 44 -1.35 2.27 -2.44
CA LEU A 44 -1.54 3.12 -1.28
C LEU A 44 -0.41 2.89 -0.26
N TYR A 45 -0.63 3.10 1.00
CA TYR A 45 0.42 2.91 1.99
C TYR A 45 0.68 1.44 2.30
N SER A 46 -0.35 0.68 2.67
CA SER A 46 -0.21 -0.74 3.04
C SER A 46 -0.68 -1.73 1.98
N ILE A 47 -1.42 -1.29 0.97
CA ILE A 47 -2.01 -2.16 -0.05
C ILE A 47 -1.52 -1.84 -1.46
N PRO A 48 -1.26 -2.88 -2.29
CA PRO A 48 -1.01 -2.69 -3.71
C PRO A 48 -2.29 -2.25 -4.43
N SER A 49 -2.14 -1.44 -5.49
CA SER A 49 -3.24 -1.09 -6.40
C SER A 49 -3.26 -1.96 -7.65
N GLY A 50 -4.32 -1.85 -8.45
CA GLY A 50 -4.39 -2.47 -9.77
C GLY A 50 -3.43 -1.86 -10.79
N HIS A 51 -2.87 -0.69 -10.50
CA HIS A 51 -1.94 0.02 -11.35
C HIS A 51 -0.51 -0.53 -11.26
N VAL A 52 0.29 -0.27 -12.28
CA VAL A 52 1.76 -0.40 -12.25
C VAL A 52 2.39 0.99 -12.20
N GLY A 53 3.62 1.09 -11.74
CA GLY A 53 4.28 2.38 -11.49
C GLY A 53 4.38 3.29 -12.72
N TRP A 54 4.51 2.68 -13.91
CA TRP A 54 4.61 3.40 -15.18
C TRP A 54 3.72 2.75 -16.24
N GLU A 55 2.68 3.47 -16.65
CA GLU A 55 1.71 2.98 -17.64
C GLU A 55 1.94 3.56 -19.03
N GLY A 56 2.75 4.59 -19.15
CA GLY A 56 2.98 5.33 -20.40
C GLY A 56 4.24 4.95 -21.17
N GLY A 57 5.00 3.96 -20.73
CA GLY A 57 6.29 3.59 -21.34
C GLY A 57 6.54 2.10 -21.39
N SER A 58 7.65 1.71 -22.02
CA SER A 58 8.07 0.31 -22.09
C SER A 58 8.78 -0.16 -20.82
N PHE A 59 9.48 0.75 -20.14
CA PHE A 59 10.21 0.46 -18.92
C PHE A 59 10.31 1.67 -18.01
N GLY A 60 10.01 1.50 -16.74
CA GLY A 60 10.15 2.54 -15.72
C GLY A 60 10.71 2.00 -14.43
N LEU A 61 11.40 2.85 -13.69
CA LEU A 61 11.99 2.55 -12.39
C LEU A 61 11.53 3.58 -11.36
N ASP A 62 11.21 3.11 -10.18
CA ASP A 62 10.90 3.90 -9.00
C ASP A 62 11.84 3.51 -7.86
N PHE A 63 12.46 4.51 -7.25
CA PHE A 63 13.27 4.38 -6.04
C PHE A 63 12.52 5.04 -4.90
N GLY A 64 12.16 4.27 -3.92
CA GLY A 64 11.46 4.71 -2.72
C GLY A 64 12.33 4.63 -1.48
N TYR A 65 12.05 5.50 -0.54
CA TYR A 65 12.59 5.44 0.80
C TYR A 65 11.53 5.91 1.78
N ARG A 66 11.38 5.19 2.88
CA ARG A 66 10.50 5.56 3.99
C ARG A 66 11.22 5.47 5.31
N ALA A 67 10.96 6.43 6.17
CA ALA A 67 11.31 6.41 7.58
C ALA A 67 10.03 6.26 8.39
N VAL A 68 9.88 5.16 9.12
CA VAL A 68 8.75 4.91 10.02
C VAL A 68 9.21 5.26 11.43
N ILE A 69 8.60 6.29 12.00
CA ILE A 69 8.96 6.82 13.31
C ILE A 69 7.95 6.31 14.33
N ASN A 70 8.41 5.48 15.25
CA ASN A 70 7.61 4.97 16.35
C ASN A 70 8.09 5.56 17.68
N ASN A 71 7.15 5.90 18.55
CA ASN A 71 7.47 6.54 19.83
C ASN A 71 8.25 5.65 20.81
N TYR A 72 8.17 4.32 20.64
CA TYR A 72 8.72 3.38 21.62
C TYR A 72 10.00 2.68 21.13
N GLU A 73 10.25 2.66 19.84
CA GLU A 73 11.19 1.71 19.24
C GLU A 73 12.21 2.32 18.29
N GLY A 74 12.09 3.61 18.02
CA GLY A 74 13.03 4.31 17.16
C GLY A 74 12.54 4.48 15.72
N ILE A 75 13.44 4.44 14.76
CA ILE A 75 13.14 4.71 13.34
C ILE A 75 13.48 3.47 12.52
N SER A 76 12.47 2.91 11.84
CA SER A 76 12.67 1.92 10.78
C SER A 76 12.95 2.60 9.46
N HIS A 77 13.82 2.01 8.65
CA HIS A 77 14.21 2.50 7.34
C HIS A 77 13.83 1.52 6.25
N ILE A 78 13.01 1.94 5.30
CA ILE A 78 12.47 1.08 4.25
C ILE A 78 12.84 1.61 2.87
N PRO A 79 14.04 1.33 2.35
CA PRO A 79 14.35 1.52 0.94
C PRO A 79 13.57 0.53 0.08
N ALA A 80 13.13 0.97 -1.11
CA ALA A 80 12.40 0.16 -2.07
C ALA A 80 12.79 0.50 -3.50
N ILE A 81 12.72 -0.50 -4.37
CA ILE A 81 12.89 -0.35 -5.81
C ILE A 81 11.74 -1.06 -6.51
N THR A 82 11.15 -0.40 -7.50
CA THR A 82 10.09 -0.97 -8.33
C THR A 82 10.43 -0.80 -9.79
N ALA A 83 10.34 -1.88 -10.54
CA ALA A 83 10.50 -1.89 -12.01
C ALA A 83 9.15 -2.19 -12.67
N SER A 84 8.71 -1.31 -13.55
CA SER A 84 7.50 -1.48 -14.37
C SER A 84 7.90 -1.82 -15.80
N ILE A 85 7.36 -2.91 -16.35
CA ILE A 85 7.71 -3.44 -17.66
C ILE A 85 6.46 -3.49 -18.53
N LEU A 86 6.52 -2.88 -19.72
CA LEU A 86 5.47 -2.88 -20.74
C LEU A 86 4.08 -2.50 -20.21
N LYS A 87 3.99 -1.67 -19.19
CA LYS A 87 2.73 -1.26 -18.51
C LYS A 87 1.88 -2.41 -17.94
N TRP A 88 2.39 -3.62 -17.93
CA TRP A 88 1.67 -4.83 -17.52
C TRP A 88 2.28 -5.53 -16.32
N VAL A 89 3.60 -5.52 -16.23
CA VAL A 89 4.34 -6.27 -15.20
C VAL A 89 5.06 -5.31 -14.28
N GLU A 90 5.02 -5.58 -13.01
CA GLU A 90 5.76 -4.86 -11.98
C GLU A 90 6.50 -5.84 -11.09
N ILE A 91 7.76 -5.55 -10.83
CA ILE A 91 8.62 -6.27 -9.89
C ILE A 91 9.03 -5.25 -8.83
N SER A 92 8.87 -5.59 -7.55
CA SER A 92 9.25 -4.74 -6.43
C SER A 92 10.15 -5.47 -5.45
N ILE A 93 11.05 -4.70 -4.84
CA ILE A 93 11.93 -5.14 -3.76
C ILE A 93 11.90 -4.04 -2.72
N ALA A 94 11.67 -4.39 -1.46
CA ALA A 94 11.84 -3.49 -0.32
C ALA A 94 12.56 -4.20 0.81
N MET A 95 13.28 -3.45 1.64
CA MET A 95 13.92 -3.98 2.85
C MET A 95 13.47 -3.12 4.03
N ASP A 96 13.00 -3.77 5.08
CA ASP A 96 12.66 -3.09 6.34
C ASP A 96 13.82 -3.28 7.33
N PHE A 97 14.55 -2.19 7.57
CA PHE A 97 15.61 -2.14 8.57
C PHE A 97 15.05 -1.57 9.86
N GLN A 98 14.76 -2.43 10.80
CA GLN A 98 14.21 -2.02 12.09
C GLN A 98 15.33 -1.76 13.10
N PRO A 99 15.12 -0.82 14.04
CA PRO A 99 16.08 -0.60 15.11
C PRO A 99 16.19 -1.84 16.03
N ALA A 100 17.39 -2.12 16.50
CA ALA A 100 17.59 -3.17 17.48
C ALA A 100 16.86 -2.84 18.79
N LEU A 101 15.95 -3.69 19.21
CA LEU A 101 15.22 -3.55 20.46
C LEU A 101 15.96 -4.31 21.57
N GLY A 102 16.31 -3.61 22.65
CA GLY A 102 16.91 -4.20 23.83
C GLY A 102 18.42 -4.03 23.95
N SER A 103 19.00 -4.57 25.04
CA SER A 103 20.39 -4.38 25.43
C SER A 103 21.43 -5.18 24.62
N GLY A 104 21.00 -5.97 23.64
CA GLY A 104 21.89 -6.75 22.77
C GLY A 104 22.20 -5.98 21.47
N LYS A 105 23.41 -5.45 21.37
CA LYS A 105 23.84 -4.60 20.23
C LYS A 105 23.96 -5.31 18.87
N ASP A 106 23.72 -6.60 18.79
CA ASP A 106 24.01 -7.43 17.60
C ASP A 106 22.75 -7.99 16.92
N GLN A 107 21.54 -7.61 17.37
CA GLN A 107 20.31 -8.11 16.78
C GLN A 107 19.92 -7.25 15.59
N LYS A 108 20.29 -7.70 14.39
CA LYS A 108 19.79 -7.13 13.13
C LYS A 108 18.40 -7.66 12.88
N ASN A 109 17.48 -6.75 12.74
CA ASN A 109 16.11 -7.06 12.36
C ASN A 109 15.86 -6.48 10.95
N GLU A 110 16.01 -7.33 9.98
CA GLU A 110 15.92 -6.95 8.57
C GLU A 110 14.94 -7.88 7.86
N ASP A 111 13.84 -7.35 7.37
CA ASP A 111 12.90 -8.10 6.54
C ASP A 111 13.08 -7.73 5.08
N LEU A 112 13.13 -8.74 4.23
CA LEU A 112 13.17 -8.57 2.78
C LEU A 112 11.78 -8.87 2.19
N LEU A 113 11.23 -7.90 1.46
CA LEU A 113 9.96 -8.03 0.76
C LEU A 113 10.20 -8.05 -0.75
N LEU A 114 9.68 -9.06 -1.40
CA LEU A 114 9.72 -9.22 -2.85
C LEU A 114 8.30 -9.25 -3.39
N GLY A 115 8.02 -8.52 -4.46
CA GLY A 115 6.71 -8.45 -5.07
C GLY A 115 6.76 -8.69 -6.57
N LEU A 116 5.74 -9.38 -7.06
CA LEU A 116 5.45 -9.50 -8.48
C LEU A 116 3.97 -9.19 -8.71
N LYS A 117 3.67 -8.32 -9.66
CA LYS A 117 2.30 -7.94 -10.01
C LYS A 117 2.14 -7.90 -11.52
N VAL A 118 1.02 -8.41 -11.99
CA VAL A 118 0.63 -8.40 -13.40
C VAL A 118 -0.72 -7.70 -13.51
N ARG A 119 -0.76 -6.59 -14.22
CA ARG A 119 -1.98 -5.90 -14.58
C ARG A 119 -2.69 -6.67 -15.69
N LEU A 120 -3.98 -6.87 -15.54
CA LEU A 120 -4.80 -7.57 -16.54
C LEU A 120 -5.37 -6.58 -17.55
N PRO A 121 -5.48 -6.96 -18.84
CA PRO A 121 -6.18 -6.16 -19.84
C PRO A 121 -7.69 -6.20 -19.55
N THR A 122 -8.23 -5.10 -19.03
CA THR A 122 -9.66 -5.00 -18.73
C THR A 122 -10.38 -4.21 -19.83
N ASN A 123 -11.13 -4.89 -20.68
CA ASN A 123 -12.02 -4.31 -21.68
C ASN A 123 -13.47 -4.72 -21.35
N ILE A 124 -13.94 -4.40 -20.17
CA ILE A 124 -15.30 -4.76 -19.76
C ILE A 124 -16.24 -3.68 -20.32
N LYS A 125 -16.95 -4.00 -21.40
CA LYS A 125 -18.03 -3.17 -21.93
C LYS A 125 -19.04 -2.93 -20.82
N ASN A 126 -19.34 -1.67 -20.52
CA ASN A 126 -20.28 -1.18 -19.51
C ASN A 126 -19.75 -0.96 -18.08
N PHE A 127 -18.53 -1.31 -17.75
CA PHE A 127 -17.90 -0.83 -16.52
C PHE A 127 -16.83 0.18 -16.90
N LYS A 128 -16.89 1.38 -16.36
CA LYS A 128 -15.81 2.36 -16.54
C LYS A 128 -14.55 1.83 -15.83
N ASN A 129 -13.86 1.02 -16.58
CA ASN A 129 -12.48 0.59 -16.45
C ASN A 129 -11.96 0.35 -15.02
N PRO A 130 -12.41 -0.70 -14.30
CA PRO A 130 -11.61 -1.15 -13.18
C PRO A 130 -10.25 -1.60 -13.72
N VAL A 131 -9.20 -1.16 -13.07
CA VAL A 131 -7.85 -1.69 -13.29
C VAL A 131 -7.68 -2.86 -12.35
N ILE A 132 -7.42 -4.04 -12.91
CA ILE A 132 -7.28 -5.27 -12.15
C ILE A 132 -5.85 -5.76 -12.27
N ALA A 133 -5.25 -6.12 -11.16
CA ALA A 133 -3.96 -6.79 -11.12
C ALA A 133 -4.02 -8.04 -10.26
N VAL A 134 -3.24 -9.04 -10.64
CA VAL A 134 -2.96 -10.23 -9.85
C VAL A 134 -1.49 -10.18 -9.47
N GLY A 135 -1.19 -10.48 -8.24
CA GLY A 135 0.19 -10.44 -7.77
C GLY A 135 0.45 -11.38 -6.61
N GLY A 136 1.66 -11.34 -6.14
CA GLY A 136 2.08 -12.03 -4.94
C GLY A 136 3.28 -11.34 -4.31
N ASN A 137 3.32 -11.39 -3.00
CA ASN A 137 4.42 -10.92 -2.18
C ASN A 137 5.09 -12.11 -1.49
N ILE A 138 6.40 -12.01 -1.30
CA ILE A 138 7.18 -12.89 -0.45
C ILE A 138 7.88 -12.01 0.56
N GLN A 139 7.67 -12.27 1.84
CA GLN A 139 8.42 -11.66 2.92
C GLN A 139 9.35 -12.71 3.54
N ILE A 140 10.62 -12.37 3.63
CA ILE A 140 11.62 -13.15 4.36
C ILE A 140 11.78 -12.45 5.69
N ILE A 141 11.30 -13.10 6.74
CA ILE A 141 11.24 -12.55 8.08
C ILE A 141 12.40 -13.08 8.88
N ASN A 142 13.24 -12.17 9.35
CA ASN A 142 14.31 -12.49 10.26
C ASN A 142 13.79 -12.31 11.69
N THR A 143 13.63 -13.41 12.41
CA THR A 143 13.22 -13.37 13.81
C THR A 143 14.37 -12.97 14.72
N PHE A 144 14.03 -12.41 15.88
CA PHE A 144 15.01 -12.12 16.94
C PHE A 144 15.57 -13.41 17.53
N ASN A 145 16.84 -13.38 17.99
CA ASN A 145 17.43 -14.41 18.83
C ASN A 145 17.54 -15.82 18.23
N ASP A 146 18.35 -16.02 17.21
CA ASP A 146 18.71 -17.35 16.67
C ASP A 146 17.52 -18.24 16.24
N ASP A 147 16.32 -17.70 16.26
CA ASP A 147 15.13 -18.39 15.73
C ASP A 147 15.24 -18.53 14.21
N PRO A 148 14.79 -19.64 13.64
CA PRO A 148 14.90 -19.86 12.21
C PRO A 148 14.09 -18.81 11.44
N ARG A 149 14.67 -18.32 10.35
CA ARG A 149 13.96 -17.48 9.39
C ARG A 149 12.69 -18.19 8.94
N TYR A 150 11.62 -17.44 8.80
CA TYR A 150 10.42 -17.94 8.15
C TYR A 150 9.97 -17.08 6.98
N TYR A 151 9.07 -17.60 6.20
CA TYR A 151 8.63 -16.98 4.97
C TYR A 151 7.11 -16.77 5.01
N ALA A 152 6.67 -15.61 4.60
CA ALA A 152 5.27 -15.34 4.33
C ALA A 152 5.06 -15.20 2.82
N TYR A 153 4.09 -15.90 2.26
CA TYR A 153 3.71 -15.86 0.86
C TYR A 153 2.29 -15.35 0.75
N GLN A 154 2.08 -14.28 -0.01
CA GLN A 154 0.78 -13.65 -0.12
C GLN A 154 0.37 -13.46 -1.58
N PRO A 155 -0.30 -14.42 -2.22
CA PRO A 155 -1.03 -14.16 -3.45
C PRO A 155 -2.20 -13.21 -3.20
N TYR A 156 -2.45 -12.32 -4.15
CA TYR A 156 -3.53 -11.34 -4.05
C TYR A 156 -4.12 -10.96 -5.41
N VAL A 157 -5.33 -10.39 -5.36
CA VAL A 157 -5.98 -9.68 -6.46
C VAL A 157 -6.26 -8.26 -5.99
N ALA A 158 -5.82 -7.27 -6.77
CA ALA A 158 -6.08 -5.86 -6.52
C ALA A 158 -7.02 -5.32 -7.61
N ILE A 159 -8.04 -4.60 -7.20
CA ILE A 159 -9.02 -3.96 -8.08
C ILE A 159 -9.05 -2.48 -7.72
N THR A 160 -8.71 -1.63 -8.68
CA THR A 160 -8.74 -0.18 -8.52
C THR A 160 -9.69 0.41 -9.55
N TYR A 161 -10.55 1.31 -9.13
CA TYR A 161 -11.41 2.03 -10.03
C TYR A 161 -11.42 3.53 -9.71
N MET A 162 -11.58 4.33 -10.75
CA MET A 162 -11.69 5.78 -10.65
C MET A 162 -13.15 6.19 -10.47
N GLY A 163 -13.36 7.10 -9.55
CA GLY A 163 -14.67 7.64 -9.25
C GLY A 163 -14.58 9.04 -8.67
N SER A 164 -15.60 9.45 -7.95
CA SER A 164 -15.57 10.66 -7.14
C SER A 164 -16.16 10.38 -5.76
N VAL A 165 -15.54 10.94 -4.74
CA VAL A 165 -16.00 10.92 -3.35
C VAL A 165 -16.11 12.38 -2.91
N PHE A 166 -17.25 12.81 -2.38
CA PHE A 166 -17.50 14.21 -1.99
C PHE A 166 -17.19 15.23 -3.11
N ASN A 167 -17.49 14.90 -4.38
CA ASN A 167 -17.15 15.70 -5.57
C ASN A 167 -15.64 15.88 -5.82
N MET A 168 -14.78 15.15 -5.12
CA MET A 168 -13.34 15.08 -5.38
C MET A 168 -13.04 13.84 -6.23
N ASN A 169 -12.13 13.95 -7.18
CA ASN A 169 -11.65 12.79 -7.91
C ASN A 169 -11.01 11.82 -6.93
N ALA A 170 -11.37 10.56 -7.03
CA ALA A 170 -10.90 9.52 -6.12
C ALA A 170 -10.56 8.23 -6.87
N GLU A 171 -9.51 7.59 -6.46
CA GLU A 171 -9.28 6.18 -6.74
C GLU A 171 -9.66 5.35 -5.54
N THR A 172 -10.42 4.30 -5.77
CA THR A 172 -10.76 3.31 -4.75
C THR A 172 -10.08 2.00 -5.10
N THR A 173 -9.32 1.48 -4.17
CA THR A 173 -8.63 0.19 -4.31
C THR A 173 -9.19 -0.81 -3.31
N VAL A 174 -9.45 -2.02 -3.77
CA VAL A 174 -9.84 -3.17 -2.95
C VAL A 174 -8.88 -4.31 -3.27
N VAL A 175 -8.40 -4.97 -2.24
CA VAL A 175 -7.45 -6.08 -2.38
C VAL A 175 -7.97 -7.28 -1.58
N PHE A 176 -7.90 -8.44 -2.19
CA PHE A 176 -8.15 -9.73 -1.55
C PHE A 176 -6.93 -10.61 -1.72
N GLY A 177 -6.52 -11.27 -0.67
CA GLY A 177 -5.36 -12.15 -0.68
C GLY A 177 -5.46 -13.26 0.35
N LYS A 178 -4.40 -14.00 0.48
CA LYS A 178 -4.21 -15.00 1.51
C LYS A 178 -2.75 -15.10 1.87
N THR A 179 -2.44 -15.00 3.15
CA THR A 179 -1.06 -15.21 3.62
C THR A 179 -0.85 -16.65 4.07
N PHE A 180 0.24 -17.25 3.61
CA PHE A 180 0.70 -18.57 3.98
C PHE A 180 2.09 -18.44 4.61
N TYR A 181 2.29 -19.06 5.76
CA TYR A 181 3.58 -19.09 6.45
C TYR A 181 4.29 -20.43 6.25
N SER A 182 5.61 -20.39 6.14
CA SER A 182 6.47 -21.55 6.11
C SER A 182 7.62 -21.37 7.10
N GLY A 183 7.71 -22.27 8.07
CA GLY A 183 8.71 -22.21 9.15
C GLY A 183 8.39 -21.25 10.30
N GLY A 184 7.18 -20.66 10.31
CA GLY A 184 6.72 -19.67 11.27
C GLY A 184 5.36 -20.02 11.89
N PRO A 185 4.51 -19.02 12.15
CA PRO A 185 3.20 -19.21 12.74
C PRO A 185 2.31 -20.20 11.97
N GLU A 186 1.34 -20.77 12.64
CA GLU A 186 0.35 -21.61 12.00
C GLU A 186 -0.47 -20.80 10.96
N ASN A 187 -0.75 -21.43 9.82
CA ASN A 187 -1.57 -20.81 8.79
C ASN A 187 -3.02 -20.72 9.30
N ASN A 188 -3.57 -19.54 9.34
CA ASN A 188 -4.98 -19.36 9.63
C ASN A 188 -5.85 -19.63 8.37
N SER A 189 -7.17 -19.73 8.56
CA SER A 189 -8.12 -19.89 7.45
C SER A 189 -8.56 -18.55 6.84
N ASP A 190 -8.17 -17.41 7.42
CA ASP A 190 -8.71 -16.11 7.11
C ASP A 190 -8.22 -15.60 5.76
N ILE A 191 -9.04 -14.80 5.13
CA ILE A 191 -8.72 -14.10 3.89
C ILE A 191 -8.15 -12.73 4.25
N ASP A 192 -7.03 -12.39 3.62
CA ASP A 192 -6.49 -11.05 3.71
C ASP A 192 -7.36 -10.10 2.91
N PHE A 193 -7.67 -8.97 3.50
CA PHE A 193 -8.49 -7.93 2.90
C PHE A 193 -7.83 -6.57 3.08
N GLY A 194 -7.90 -5.77 2.05
CA GLY A 194 -7.50 -4.37 2.12
C GLY A 194 -8.42 -3.50 1.27
N MET A 195 -8.65 -2.28 1.73
CA MET A 195 -9.40 -1.27 1.00
C MET A 195 -8.82 0.11 1.28
N GLY A 196 -8.83 0.96 0.28
CA GLY A 196 -8.38 2.33 0.50
C GLY A 196 -8.78 3.28 -0.61
N PHE A 197 -8.48 4.54 -0.36
CA PHE A 197 -8.83 5.67 -1.22
C PHE A 197 -7.61 6.57 -1.41
N ASP A 198 -7.46 7.05 -2.64
CA ASP A 198 -6.59 8.15 -3.00
C ASP A 198 -7.48 9.28 -3.52
N LEU A 199 -7.62 10.36 -2.75
CA LEU A 199 -8.49 11.48 -3.06
C LEU A 199 -7.67 12.70 -3.44
N VAL A 200 -7.92 13.25 -4.62
CA VAL A 200 -7.31 14.50 -5.06
C VAL A 200 -7.92 15.67 -4.32
N LEU A 201 -7.11 16.38 -3.52
CA LEU A 201 -7.56 17.52 -2.74
C LEU A 201 -7.41 18.83 -3.53
N PHE A 202 -8.50 19.62 -3.56
CA PHE A 202 -8.52 20.97 -4.11
C PHE A 202 -7.81 21.09 -5.47
N PRO A 203 -8.28 20.35 -6.51
CA PRO A 203 -7.58 20.27 -7.81
C PRO A 203 -7.33 21.63 -8.45
N ASP A 204 -8.22 22.59 -8.27
CA ASP A 204 -8.08 23.94 -8.80
C ASP A 204 -6.91 24.72 -8.16
N ILE A 205 -6.63 24.46 -6.89
CA ILE A 205 -5.57 25.13 -6.13
C ILE A 205 -4.24 24.42 -6.33
N PHE A 206 -4.20 23.11 -6.11
CA PHE A 206 -2.97 22.31 -6.09
C PHE A 206 -2.68 21.59 -7.42
N LYS A 207 -3.50 21.79 -8.46
CA LYS A 207 -3.31 21.19 -9.78
C LYS A 207 -3.11 19.67 -9.72
N ASN A 208 -3.92 19.00 -8.93
CA ASN A 208 -3.85 17.55 -8.70
C ASN A 208 -2.53 17.07 -8.05
N ALA A 209 -1.81 17.94 -7.36
CA ALA A 209 -0.56 17.54 -6.72
C ALA A 209 -0.73 17.04 -5.29
N VAL A 210 -1.83 17.37 -4.61
CA VAL A 210 -2.06 17.01 -3.21
C VAL A 210 -3.20 16.00 -3.13
N HIS A 211 -2.90 14.86 -2.52
CA HIS A 211 -3.84 13.76 -2.34
C HIS A 211 -4.00 13.46 -0.86
N TRP A 212 -5.18 13.04 -0.47
CA TRP A 212 -5.44 12.42 0.81
C TRP A 212 -5.54 10.92 0.60
N ILE A 213 -4.63 10.17 1.20
CA ILE A 213 -4.62 8.72 1.15
C ILE A 213 -5.13 8.14 2.46
N ILE A 214 -6.00 7.14 2.33
CA ILE A 214 -6.52 6.35 3.44
C ILE A 214 -6.48 4.90 3.00
N ASP A 215 -5.95 4.01 3.81
CA ASP A 215 -6.13 2.58 3.61
C ASP A 215 -6.35 1.83 4.92
N PHE A 216 -7.04 0.73 4.79
CA PHE A 216 -7.28 -0.25 5.82
C PHE A 216 -6.89 -1.62 5.29
N ALA A 217 -6.10 -2.37 6.02
CA ALA A 217 -5.70 -3.71 5.65
C ALA A 217 -5.45 -4.59 6.87
N ASN A 218 -5.65 -5.89 6.70
CA ASN A 218 -5.25 -6.91 7.66
C ASN A 218 -4.13 -7.80 7.12
N PHE A 219 -3.29 -7.27 6.24
CA PHE A 219 -2.19 -8.01 5.64
C PHE A 219 -1.11 -8.36 6.66
N GLY A 220 -0.64 -9.61 6.60
CA GLY A 220 0.24 -10.18 7.61
C GLY A 220 1.68 -9.63 7.63
N TYR A 221 2.16 -8.95 6.58
CA TYR A 221 3.53 -8.43 6.59
C TYR A 221 3.77 -7.26 7.55
N SER A 222 2.71 -6.73 8.13
CA SER A 222 2.82 -5.75 9.21
C SER A 222 2.83 -6.37 10.61
N ASP A 223 2.60 -7.68 10.73
CA ASP A 223 2.39 -8.34 12.02
C ASP A 223 3.67 -8.71 12.78
N ASN A 224 4.77 -8.88 12.06
CA ASN A 224 5.87 -9.63 12.60
C ASN A 224 7.09 -8.77 12.95
N SER A 225 6.94 -7.49 12.79
CA SER A 225 8.00 -6.53 13.10
C SER A 225 8.20 -6.31 14.59
N TRP A 226 7.32 -6.84 15.43
CA TRP A 226 7.28 -6.45 16.83
C TRP A 226 7.54 -7.62 17.76
N PRO A 227 8.70 -7.66 18.45
CA PRO A 227 8.94 -8.68 19.43
C PRO A 227 7.96 -8.51 20.59
N ASN A 228 7.35 -9.62 20.97
CA ASN A 228 6.71 -9.95 22.25
C ASN A 228 6.69 -8.88 23.33
N ASN A 229 6.25 -7.69 23.03
CA ASN A 229 5.91 -6.77 24.07
C ASN A 229 4.53 -7.18 24.58
N SER A 230 4.49 -7.86 25.70
CA SER A 230 3.37 -8.56 26.31
C SER A 230 2.11 -7.71 26.59
N HIS A 231 2.05 -6.51 26.08
CA HIS A 231 0.95 -5.56 26.30
C HIS A 231 0.09 -5.26 25.08
N TYR A 232 0.48 -5.70 23.85
CA TYR A 232 -0.26 -5.34 22.62
C TYR A 232 -0.42 -6.57 21.73
N HIS A 233 -1.40 -7.42 22.04
CA HIS A 233 -1.49 -8.79 21.54
C HIS A 233 -2.43 -9.04 20.37
N THR A 234 -2.88 -8.01 19.69
CA THR A 234 -3.67 -8.25 18.48
C THR A 234 -2.84 -7.97 17.27
N THR A 235 -2.59 -9.00 16.48
CA THR A 235 -1.88 -8.90 15.21
C THR A 235 -2.70 -8.10 14.19
N ALA A 236 -2.07 -7.54 13.17
CA ALA A 236 -2.79 -6.81 12.12
C ALA A 236 -3.82 -7.70 11.42
N SER A 237 -3.53 -8.99 11.25
CA SER A 237 -4.46 -9.98 10.70
C SER A 237 -5.74 -10.13 11.53
N GLU A 238 -5.66 -9.96 12.85
CA GLU A 238 -6.82 -10.09 13.75
C GLU A 238 -7.69 -8.84 13.83
N ARG A 239 -7.13 -7.64 13.66
CA ARG A 239 -7.83 -6.38 13.86
C ARG A 239 -7.87 -5.46 12.65
N GLY A 240 -6.95 -5.62 11.73
CA GLY A 240 -6.67 -4.67 10.66
C GLY A 240 -5.98 -3.39 11.13
N ILE A 241 -5.31 -2.74 10.21
CA ILE A 241 -4.57 -1.49 10.40
C ILE A 241 -5.23 -0.41 9.57
N LEU A 242 -5.50 0.75 10.17
CA LEU A 242 -5.98 1.93 9.47
C LEU A 242 -4.86 2.95 9.37
N ASN A 243 -4.51 3.31 8.14
CA ASN A 243 -3.54 4.34 7.84
C ASN A 243 -4.21 5.53 7.14
N THR A 244 -3.72 6.74 7.40
CA THR A 244 -4.17 7.94 6.70
C THR A 244 -3.07 8.98 6.62
N GLY A 245 -3.04 9.73 5.53
CA GLY A 245 -2.03 10.76 5.35
C GLY A 245 -2.17 11.52 4.04
N PHE A 246 -1.14 12.27 3.75
CA PHE A 246 -1.07 13.07 2.54
C PHE A 246 0.02 12.54 1.62
N ARG A 247 -0.31 12.51 0.34
CA ARG A 247 0.62 12.27 -0.76
C ARG A 247 0.74 13.53 -1.57
N ILE A 248 1.97 13.99 -1.78
CA ILE A 248 2.27 15.15 -2.62
C ILE A 248 3.01 14.63 -3.85
N ALA A 249 2.38 14.79 -5.01
CA ALA A 249 2.87 14.24 -6.25
C ALA A 249 3.32 15.35 -7.21
N PHE A 250 4.60 15.37 -7.52
CA PHE A 250 5.17 16.24 -8.53
C PHE A 250 5.48 15.41 -9.76
N SER A 251 4.55 15.38 -10.69
CA SER A 251 4.74 14.76 -11.98
C SER A 251 4.17 15.68 -13.06
N PRO A 252 4.82 15.80 -14.21
CA PRO A 252 4.16 16.37 -15.36
C PRO A 252 2.91 15.51 -15.65
N SER A 253 1.72 16.10 -15.68
CA SER A 253 0.44 15.39 -15.85
C SER A 253 0.25 14.88 -17.28
N SER A 254 1.24 14.25 -17.86
CA SER A 254 1.14 13.69 -19.19
C SER A 254 1.55 12.23 -19.20
N SER A 255 0.94 11.43 -20.06
CA SER A 255 1.35 10.06 -20.36
C SER A 255 2.82 9.96 -20.87
N LYS A 256 3.44 11.10 -21.13
CA LYS A 256 4.85 11.26 -21.54
C LYS A 256 5.75 11.75 -20.42
N ALA A 257 5.27 11.72 -19.16
CA ALA A 257 6.09 12.10 -18.01
C ALA A 257 7.36 11.23 -17.99
N LYS A 258 8.51 11.90 -17.93
CA LYS A 258 9.81 11.22 -17.87
C LYS A 258 10.28 10.99 -16.45
N PHE A 259 9.74 11.71 -15.50
CA PHE A 259 10.07 11.58 -14.08
C PHE A 259 8.83 11.83 -13.20
N LYS A 260 8.85 11.33 -11.99
CA LYS A 260 7.90 11.65 -10.92
C LYS A 260 8.64 11.76 -9.59
N ILE A 261 8.15 12.63 -8.73
CA ILE A 261 8.57 12.74 -7.33
C ILE A 261 7.32 12.69 -6.50
N ILE A 262 7.29 11.80 -5.52
CA ILE A 262 6.16 11.63 -4.61
C ILE A 262 6.70 11.75 -3.19
N ILE A 263 5.97 12.47 -2.36
CA ILE A 263 6.25 12.58 -0.92
C ILE A 263 5.01 12.09 -0.19
N ASP A 264 5.18 11.11 0.67
CA ASP A 264 4.13 10.54 1.52
C ASP A 264 4.37 10.93 2.99
N LEU A 265 3.35 11.45 3.66
CA LEU A 265 3.31 11.75 5.09
C LEU A 265 2.10 11.02 5.67
N VAL A 266 2.33 9.92 6.39
CA VAL A 266 1.27 8.99 6.78
C VAL A 266 1.31 8.72 8.28
N PHE A 267 0.15 8.80 8.90
CA PHE A 267 -0.10 8.28 10.24
C PHE A 267 -0.56 6.82 10.12
N ASN A 268 0.18 5.95 10.75
CA ASN A 268 -0.07 4.51 10.66
C ASN A 268 -0.77 4.03 11.92
N ASP A 269 -1.58 3.00 11.72
CA ASP A 269 -2.25 2.25 12.77
C ASP A 269 -3.03 3.10 13.77
N LEU A 270 -3.95 3.90 13.24
CA LEU A 270 -4.73 4.84 14.06
C LEU A 270 -5.60 4.16 15.12
N PHE A 271 -5.92 2.88 14.94
CA PHE A 271 -6.77 2.14 15.88
C PHE A 271 -6.03 1.63 17.12
N ASP A 272 -4.72 1.48 17.04
CA ASP A 272 -3.91 1.02 18.17
C ASP A 272 -3.00 2.13 18.69
N ALA A 273 -3.30 2.61 19.88
CA ALA A 273 -2.52 3.68 20.51
C ALA A 273 -1.06 3.28 20.78
N GLY A 274 -0.80 1.99 20.96
CA GLY A 274 0.54 1.46 21.23
C GLY A 274 1.38 1.23 19.98
N ALA A 275 0.73 0.97 18.84
CA ALA A 275 1.40 0.70 17.58
C ALA A 275 1.40 1.91 16.62
N ARG A 276 0.80 3.03 17.03
CA ARG A 276 0.79 4.24 16.20
C ARG A 276 2.19 4.70 15.85
N SER A 277 2.38 4.97 14.58
CA SER A 277 3.62 5.50 14.06
C SER A 277 3.35 6.59 13.03
N PHE A 278 4.40 7.31 12.66
CA PHE A 278 4.37 8.29 11.59
C PHE A 278 5.39 7.89 10.53
N THR A 279 4.99 7.91 9.29
CA THR A 279 5.88 7.65 8.15
C THR A 279 6.08 8.92 7.34
N ALA A 280 7.33 9.25 7.08
CA ALA A 280 7.75 10.17 6.05
C ALA A 280 8.44 9.38 4.94
N GLY A 281 7.96 9.50 3.71
CA GLY A 281 8.51 8.77 2.57
C GLY A 281 8.68 9.63 1.35
N ALA A 282 9.58 9.22 0.46
CA ALA A 282 9.76 9.83 -0.84
C ALA A 282 9.98 8.75 -1.90
N VAL A 283 9.43 8.97 -3.08
CA VAL A 283 9.65 8.14 -4.27
C VAL A 283 10.14 9.04 -5.40
N PHE A 284 11.24 8.64 -6.00
CA PHE A 284 11.74 9.23 -7.23
C PHE A 284 11.67 8.19 -8.34
N GLY A 285 10.96 8.51 -9.40
CA GLY A 285 10.78 7.59 -10.50
C GLY A 285 11.09 8.22 -11.85
N PHE A 286 11.48 7.38 -12.79
CA PHE A 286 11.70 7.80 -14.16
C PHE A 286 11.32 6.71 -15.16
N ASN A 287 10.80 7.18 -16.29
CA ASN A 287 10.48 6.37 -17.44
C ASN A 287 11.68 6.39 -18.39
N VAL A 288 12.20 5.21 -18.70
CA VAL A 288 13.47 5.09 -19.47
C VAL A 288 13.19 5.01 -20.98
N LEU A 289 12.01 4.54 -21.39
CA LEU A 289 11.68 4.31 -22.81
C LEU A 289 10.21 4.63 -23.12
#